data_bfe46b065e0a418ace4b0bc37fe7a652
#
_entry.id   bfe46b065e0a418ace4b0bc37fe7a652
#
_cell.length_a   1.000
_cell.length_b   1.000
_cell.length_c   1.000
_cell.angle_alpha   90.00
_cell.angle_beta   90.00
_cell.angle_gamma   90.00
#
_symmetry.space_group_name_H-M   'P 1'
#
loop_
_entity.id
_entity.type
_entity.pdbx_description
1 polymer ?
#
loop_
_entity_poly.entity_id
_entity_poly.type
_entity_poly.pdbx_seq_one_letter_code
_entity_poly.pdbx_strand_id
1 'polypeptide(L)'
;GPIVISDKGVYYLDSDTYTGENPLKDFGKNAADHLRRTNSFSTVPDILVNSFYDKENDEVAAFEELVGSHGGLGGTQSKPFIMHPSYWKINDDLIGAESIYHLLKRELKNLKENDN
;
A
#
# COMPACT_ATOMS: atom_id res chain seq x y z
N GLY A 1 -4.77 20.21 -1.46
CA GLY A 1 -4.66 18.76 -1.64
C GLY A 1 -4.07 18.07 -0.42
N PRO A 2 -4.06 16.75 -0.38
CA PRO A 2 -3.51 16.00 0.74
C PRO A 2 -1.99 16.14 0.82
N ILE A 3 -1.49 16.15 2.05
CA ILE A 3 -0.07 16.28 2.35
C ILE A 3 0.39 15.18 3.30
N VAL A 4 1.67 14.83 3.25
CA VAL A 4 2.32 13.95 4.22
C VAL A 4 3.34 14.77 5.01
N ILE A 5 3.26 14.70 6.32
CA ILE A 5 4.11 15.48 7.23
C ILE A 5 4.98 14.51 8.06
N SER A 6 6.25 14.82 8.17
CA SER A 6 7.18 14.24 9.13
C SER A 6 7.86 15.34 9.94
N ASP A 7 8.71 14.96 10.88
CA ASP A 7 9.55 15.88 11.66
C ASP A 7 10.54 16.68 10.79
N LYS A 8 10.88 16.18 9.59
CA LYS A 8 11.93 16.74 8.73
C LYS A 8 11.43 17.29 7.40
N GLY A 9 10.16 17.08 7.05
CA GLY A 9 9.67 17.55 5.77
C GLY A 9 8.20 17.32 5.51
N VAL A 10 7.75 17.88 4.39
CA VAL A 10 6.36 17.78 3.91
C VAL A 10 6.36 17.37 2.46
N TYR A 11 5.53 16.38 2.11
CA TYR A 11 5.29 15.95 0.74
C TYR A 11 3.90 16.34 0.29
N TYR A 12 3.79 16.94 -0.88
CA TYR A 12 2.55 17.40 -1.50
C TYR A 12 2.10 16.35 -2.54
N LEU A 13 1.06 15.59 -2.20
CA LEU A 13 0.61 14.45 -3.03
C LEU A 13 0.09 14.87 -4.42
N ASP A 14 -0.45 16.07 -4.57
CA ASP A 14 -0.99 16.55 -5.85
C ASP A 14 0.09 16.90 -6.87
N SER A 15 1.24 17.37 -6.41
CA SER A 15 2.32 17.87 -7.27
C SER A 15 3.56 16.96 -7.32
N ASP A 16 3.58 15.88 -6.54
CA ASP A 16 4.76 15.02 -6.36
C ASP A 16 6.03 15.78 -5.96
N THR A 17 5.85 16.84 -5.15
CA THR A 17 6.95 17.66 -4.67
C THR A 17 7.06 17.60 -3.14
N TYR A 18 8.21 17.98 -2.60
CA TYR A 18 8.39 18.02 -1.16
C TYR A 18 9.29 19.19 -0.76
N THR A 19 9.18 19.59 0.51
CA THR A 19 10.06 20.55 1.18
C THR A 19 10.72 19.87 2.38
N GLY A 20 11.98 20.17 2.64
CA GLY A 20 12.78 19.44 3.62
C GLY A 20 13.18 18.05 3.11
N GLU A 21 13.21 17.05 3.98
CA GLU A 21 13.41 15.65 3.57
C GLU A 21 12.10 15.05 3.07
N ASN A 22 12.18 14.16 2.08
CA ASN A 22 11.00 13.44 1.59
C ASN A 22 10.45 12.48 2.66
N PRO A 23 9.26 12.72 3.23
CA PRO A 23 8.66 11.85 4.25
C PRO A 23 8.39 10.42 3.76
N LEU A 24 8.24 10.22 2.45
CA LEU A 24 7.89 8.93 1.86
C LEU A 24 9.09 8.11 1.38
N LYS A 25 10.33 8.61 1.53
CA LYS A 25 11.54 7.99 0.96
C LYS A 25 11.75 6.52 1.34
N ASP A 26 11.36 6.14 2.56
CA ASP A 26 11.58 4.80 3.10
C ASP A 26 10.33 3.90 3.07
N PHE A 27 9.20 4.40 2.56
CA PHE A 27 7.91 3.69 2.51
C PHE A 27 7.63 2.96 1.18
N GLY A 28 8.62 2.92 0.28
CA GLY A 28 8.52 2.25 -1.01
C GLY A 28 8.01 3.13 -2.15
N LYS A 29 8.30 2.71 -3.38
CA LYS A 29 8.04 3.50 -4.60
C LYS A 29 6.57 3.85 -4.85
N ASN A 30 5.65 3.04 -4.34
CA ASN A 30 4.20 3.19 -4.55
C ASN A 30 3.49 3.91 -3.40
N ALA A 31 4.22 4.40 -2.38
CA ALA A 31 3.61 4.99 -1.18
C ALA A 31 2.69 6.17 -1.49
N ALA A 32 3.13 7.10 -2.35
CA ALA A 32 2.32 8.25 -2.76
C ALA A 32 1.02 7.82 -3.46
N ASP A 33 1.09 6.83 -4.35
CA ASP A 33 -0.09 6.34 -5.09
C ASP A 33 -1.09 5.63 -4.17
N HIS A 34 -0.60 4.86 -3.20
CA HIS A 34 -1.46 4.25 -2.18
C HIS A 34 -2.16 5.30 -1.32
N LEU A 35 -1.47 6.36 -0.94
CA LEU A 35 -2.07 7.47 -0.20
C LEU A 35 -3.10 8.25 -1.02
N ARG A 36 -2.82 8.52 -2.31
CA ARG A 36 -3.80 9.13 -3.23
C ARG A 36 -5.06 8.27 -3.37
N ARG A 37 -4.87 6.96 -3.54
CA ARG A 37 -5.99 6.02 -3.59
C ARG A 37 -6.80 6.05 -2.30
N THR A 38 -6.15 6.02 -1.14
CA THR A 38 -6.84 6.11 0.16
C THR A 38 -7.60 7.43 0.27
N ASN A 39 -7.00 8.54 -0.14
CA ASN A 39 -7.65 9.86 -0.13
C ASN A 39 -8.87 9.96 -1.07
N SER A 40 -8.99 9.07 -2.06
CA SER A 40 -10.13 9.05 -2.97
C SER A 40 -11.38 8.38 -2.39
N PHE A 41 -11.30 7.74 -1.24
CA PHE A 41 -12.45 7.08 -0.62
C PHE A 41 -13.40 8.11 0.01
N SER A 42 -14.69 7.87 -0.13
CA SER A 42 -15.74 8.74 0.45
C SER A 42 -15.72 8.81 1.98
N THR A 43 -15.11 7.83 2.62
CA THR A 43 -15.00 7.70 4.08
C THR A 43 -13.58 7.87 4.58
N VAL A 44 -12.71 8.52 3.79
CA VAL A 44 -11.33 8.79 4.22
C VAL A 44 -11.33 9.70 5.45
N PRO A 45 -10.49 9.45 6.46
CA PRO A 45 -10.35 10.35 7.59
C PRO A 45 -9.63 11.65 7.19
N ASP A 46 -9.91 12.75 7.90
CA ASP A 46 -9.20 14.02 7.72
C ASP A 46 -7.72 13.93 8.11
N ILE A 47 -7.39 13.05 9.06
CA ILE A 47 -6.03 12.80 9.53
C ILE A 47 -5.79 11.29 9.54
N LEU A 48 -4.75 10.86 8.82
CA LEU A 48 -4.27 9.47 8.83
C LEU A 48 -2.87 9.44 9.46
N VAL A 49 -2.70 8.63 10.50
CA VAL A 49 -1.42 8.45 11.17
C VAL A 49 -0.82 7.10 10.74
N ASN A 50 0.42 7.14 10.24
CA ASN A 50 1.16 5.94 9.89
C ASN A 50 2.24 5.66 10.94
N SER A 51 2.51 4.38 11.20
CA SER A 51 3.56 3.96 12.12
C SER A 51 4.94 4.36 11.62
N PHE A 52 5.84 4.60 12.56
CA PHE A 52 7.27 4.73 12.26
C PHE A 52 7.81 3.41 11.70
N TYR A 53 8.64 3.51 10.66
CA TYR A 53 9.34 2.39 10.05
C TYR A 53 10.85 2.55 10.27
N ASP A 54 11.43 1.60 11.00
CA ASP A 54 12.88 1.46 11.15
C ASP A 54 13.43 0.61 10.01
N LYS A 55 14.08 1.26 9.08
CA LYS A 55 14.67 0.62 7.91
C LYS A 55 15.90 -0.24 8.21
N GLU A 56 16.64 0.07 9.27
CA GLU A 56 17.85 -0.66 9.63
C GLU A 56 17.51 -2.04 10.18
N ASN A 57 16.45 -2.13 10.96
CA ASN A 57 15.99 -3.37 11.57
C ASN A 57 14.81 -4.01 10.82
N ASP A 58 14.26 -3.36 9.79
CA ASP A 58 13.02 -3.76 9.07
C ASP A 58 11.84 -3.93 10.04
N GLU A 59 11.71 -3.00 10.99
CA GLU A 59 10.68 -3.02 12.02
C GLU A 59 9.69 -1.87 11.86
N VAL A 60 8.42 -2.14 12.16
CA VAL A 60 7.35 -1.15 12.19
C VAL A 60 6.85 -0.99 13.62
N ALA A 61 6.85 0.24 14.13
CA ALA A 61 6.32 0.52 15.46
C ALA A 61 4.80 0.30 15.50
N ALA A 62 4.32 -0.54 16.41
CA ALA A 62 2.90 -0.69 16.68
C ALA A 62 2.40 0.50 17.55
N PHE A 63 1.13 0.89 17.38
CA PHE A 63 0.49 1.90 18.23
C PHE A 63 0.09 1.36 19.61
N GLU A 64 0.03 0.07 19.75
CA GLU A 64 -0.33 -0.67 20.98
C GLU A 64 0.74 -1.73 21.28
N GLU A 65 0.72 -2.29 22.47
CA GLU A 65 1.59 -3.41 22.86
C GLU A 65 1.16 -4.72 22.15
N LEU A 66 1.40 -4.78 20.84
CA LEU A 66 1.10 -5.94 20.00
C LEU A 66 2.39 -6.60 19.51
N VAL A 67 2.33 -7.90 19.27
CA VAL A 67 3.44 -8.69 18.71
C VAL A 67 3.71 -8.32 17.25
N GLY A 68 2.75 -7.73 16.58
CA GLY A 68 2.87 -7.30 15.18
C GLY A 68 1.97 -6.15 14.81
N SER A 69 2.30 -5.50 13.71
CA SER A 69 1.55 -4.41 13.10
C SER A 69 1.17 -4.77 11.67
N HIS A 70 0.02 -4.30 11.20
CA HIS A 70 -0.44 -4.50 9.83
C HIS A 70 -1.27 -3.32 9.32
N GLY A 71 -1.41 -3.23 8.00
CA GLY A 71 -2.30 -2.26 7.35
C GLY A 71 -1.71 -0.87 7.15
N GLY A 72 -0.47 -0.61 7.62
CA GLY A 72 0.26 0.62 7.37
C GLY A 72 1.18 0.53 6.15
N LEU A 73 1.89 1.63 5.89
CA LEU A 73 2.98 1.70 4.91
C LEU A 73 4.32 1.36 5.59
N GLY A 74 5.27 0.89 4.79
CA GLY A 74 6.63 0.62 5.21
C GLY A 74 6.95 -0.85 5.44
N GLY A 75 8.19 -1.22 5.21
CA GLY A 75 8.72 -2.57 5.44
C GLY A 75 8.04 -3.67 4.65
N THR A 76 8.16 -4.87 5.17
CA THR A 76 7.60 -6.09 4.59
C THR A 76 6.07 -6.14 4.57
N GLN A 77 5.38 -5.37 5.44
CA GLN A 77 3.92 -5.25 5.41
C GLN A 77 3.39 -4.65 4.09
N SER A 78 4.22 -3.91 3.36
CA SER A 78 3.89 -3.34 2.04
C SER A 78 4.16 -4.31 0.88
N LYS A 79 4.61 -5.54 1.17
CA LYS A 79 4.97 -6.57 0.19
C LYS A 79 4.22 -7.88 0.44
N PRO A 80 2.89 -7.87 0.33
CA PRO A 80 2.10 -9.09 0.46
C PRO A 80 2.43 -10.07 -0.66
N PHE A 81 2.14 -11.34 -0.45
CA PHE A 81 2.25 -12.37 -1.48
C PHE A 81 0.87 -12.98 -1.77
N ILE A 82 0.72 -13.53 -2.96
CA ILE A 82 -0.44 -14.33 -3.34
C ILE A 82 0.02 -15.74 -3.74
N MET A 83 -0.61 -16.76 -3.14
CA MET A 83 -0.51 -18.15 -3.63
C MET A 83 -1.67 -18.41 -4.59
N HIS A 84 -1.34 -18.92 -5.77
CA HIS A 84 -2.33 -19.18 -6.81
C HIS A 84 -2.00 -20.48 -7.55
N PRO A 85 -2.99 -21.11 -8.22
CA PRO A 85 -2.74 -22.26 -9.10
C PRO A 85 -1.75 -21.92 -10.22
N SER A 86 -0.86 -22.84 -10.56
CA SER A 86 0.21 -22.62 -11.54
C SER A 86 -0.29 -22.31 -12.96
N TYR A 87 -1.52 -22.67 -13.27
CA TYR A 87 -2.14 -22.38 -14.57
C TYR A 87 -2.70 -20.95 -14.71
N TRP A 88 -2.76 -20.19 -13.62
CA TRP A 88 -3.14 -18.77 -13.72
C TRP A 88 -2.03 -17.98 -14.40
N LYS A 89 -2.41 -17.18 -15.40
CA LYS A 89 -1.46 -16.34 -16.11
C LYS A 89 -1.41 -14.97 -15.43
N ILE A 90 -0.30 -14.72 -14.73
CA ILE A 90 0.00 -13.43 -14.12
C ILE A 90 1.24 -12.90 -14.83
N ASN A 91 1.06 -11.92 -15.71
CA ASN A 91 2.13 -11.40 -16.56
C ASN A 91 2.71 -10.09 -16.05
N ASP A 92 2.02 -9.41 -15.11
CA ASP A 92 2.37 -8.08 -14.63
C ASP A 92 2.52 -8.05 -13.11
N ASP A 93 3.24 -7.07 -12.61
CA ASP A 93 3.28 -6.76 -11.18
C ASP A 93 1.87 -6.42 -10.67
N LEU A 94 1.45 -7.12 -9.62
CA LEU A 94 0.18 -6.84 -8.97
C LEU A 94 0.38 -5.75 -7.91
N ILE A 95 0.00 -4.52 -8.24
CA ILE A 95 0.14 -3.36 -7.36
C ILE A 95 -1.22 -2.95 -6.81
N GLY A 96 -1.32 -2.95 -5.47
CA GLY A 96 -2.52 -2.56 -4.74
C GLY A 96 -3.63 -3.62 -4.76
N ALA A 97 -4.59 -3.46 -3.86
CA ALA A 97 -5.69 -4.42 -3.68
C ALA A 97 -6.60 -4.52 -4.90
N GLU A 98 -6.72 -3.47 -5.70
CA GLU A 98 -7.57 -3.44 -6.88
C GLU A 98 -7.07 -4.41 -7.97
N SER A 99 -5.75 -4.49 -8.20
CA SER A 99 -5.17 -5.43 -9.15
C SER A 99 -5.44 -6.89 -8.75
N ILE A 100 -5.37 -7.19 -7.45
CA ILE A 100 -5.73 -8.51 -6.91
C ILE A 100 -7.23 -8.80 -7.12
N TYR A 101 -8.10 -7.83 -6.85
CA TYR A 101 -9.53 -7.97 -7.08
C TYR A 101 -9.84 -8.32 -8.54
N HIS A 102 -9.24 -7.62 -9.49
CA HIS A 102 -9.45 -7.88 -10.92
C HIS A 102 -8.92 -9.25 -11.33
N LEU A 103 -7.75 -9.66 -10.81
CA LEU A 103 -7.21 -11.00 -11.04
C LEU A 103 -8.19 -12.07 -10.56
N LEU A 104 -8.62 -12.00 -9.30
CA LEU A 104 -9.53 -12.98 -8.71
C LEU A 104 -10.87 -13.04 -9.45
N LYS A 105 -11.41 -11.89 -9.84
CA LYS A 105 -12.67 -11.82 -10.59
C LYS A 105 -12.57 -12.42 -11.99
N ARG A 106 -11.44 -12.21 -12.68
CA ARG A 106 -11.15 -12.84 -13.98
C ARG A 106 -11.09 -14.36 -13.84
N GLU A 107 -10.35 -14.86 -12.87
CA GLU A 107 -10.17 -16.31 -12.69
C GLU A 107 -11.48 -16.99 -12.24
N LEU A 108 -12.28 -16.33 -11.41
CA LEU A 108 -13.61 -16.83 -11.05
C LEU A 108 -14.53 -16.94 -12.27
N LYS A 109 -14.46 -15.98 -13.20
CA LYS A 109 -15.21 -16.07 -14.46
C LYS A 109 -14.76 -17.24 -15.31
N ASN A 110 -13.45 -17.44 -15.47
CA ASN A 110 -12.88 -18.56 -16.23
C ASN A 110 -13.30 -19.92 -15.66
N LEU A 111 -13.34 -20.06 -14.33
CA LEU A 111 -13.83 -21.29 -13.70
C LEU A 111 -15.29 -21.59 -14.04
N LYS A 112 -16.17 -20.59 -13.96
CA LYS A 112 -17.61 -20.77 -14.28
C LYS A 112 -17.88 -21.10 -15.75
N GLU A 113 -17.04 -20.62 -16.66
CA GLU A 113 -17.17 -20.89 -18.10
C GLU A 113 -16.67 -22.30 -18.45
N ASN A 114 -15.72 -22.86 -17.67
CA ASN A 114 -15.20 -24.22 -17.89
C ASN A 114 -16.05 -25.31 -17.22
N ASP A 115 -16.93 -24.96 -16.29
CA ASP A 115 -17.85 -25.88 -15.60
C ASP A 115 -19.20 -26.07 -16.36
N ASN A 116 -19.40 -25.39 -17.47
CA ASN A 116 -20.56 -25.52 -18.35
C ASN A 116 -20.17 -26.25 -19.65
#